data_eb8f885ec83e77c2f7a3d12132ff6ad0
#
_entry.id   eb8f885ec83e77c2f7a3d12132ff6ad0
#
_cell.length_a   1.000
_cell.length_b   1.000
_cell.length_c   1.000
_cell.angle_alpha   90.00
_cell.angle_beta   90.00
_cell.angle_gamma   90.00
#
_symmetry.space_group_name_H-M   'P 1'
#
loop_
_entity.id
_entity.type
_entity.pdbx_description
1 polymer ?
#
loop_
_entity_poly.entity_id
_entity_poly.type
_entity_poly.pdbx_seq_one_letter_code
_entity_poly.pdbx_strand_id
1 'polypeptide(L)'
;LFGESAKTLDEALTITGPNAGLYGDKARALYYRDHRQMTPEVKLTLEKALSLNPTEASSRMLLAEHAFRNKDYAAAISEWETIIKAHSAPEREAAIQRAIANAREKLAQSK
;
A
#
# COMPACT_ATOMS: atom_id res chain seq x y z
N LEU A 1 -9.32 9.75 13.49
CA LEU A 1 -8.04 10.20 12.96
C LEU A 1 -7.11 9.01 12.72
N PHE A 2 -6.09 9.19 11.89
CA PHE A 2 -5.22 8.09 11.45
C PHE A 2 -4.42 7.46 12.59
N GLY A 3 -4.00 8.24 13.59
CA GLY A 3 -3.30 7.71 14.75
C GLY A 3 -4.17 6.78 15.60
N GLU A 4 -5.45 7.12 15.72
CA GLU A 4 -6.42 6.28 16.43
C GLU A 4 -6.71 5.00 15.65
N SER A 5 -6.76 5.07 14.32
CA SER A 5 -6.90 3.90 13.45
C SER A 5 -5.75 2.93 13.64
N ALA A 6 -4.51 3.43 13.70
CA ALA A 6 -3.33 2.59 13.93
C ALA A 6 -3.41 1.89 15.30
N LYS A 7 -3.86 2.61 16.34
CA LYS A 7 -4.03 2.03 17.68
C LYS A 7 -5.09 0.92 17.69
N THR A 8 -6.21 1.14 17.01
CA THR A 8 -7.27 0.13 16.88
C THR A 8 -6.76 -1.13 16.17
N LEU A 9 -5.93 -0.94 15.12
CA LEU A 9 -5.33 -2.05 14.40
C LEU A 9 -4.33 -2.81 15.27
N ASP A 10 -3.58 -2.14 16.13
CA ASP A 10 -2.69 -2.79 17.10
C ASP A 10 -3.47 -3.65 18.07
N GLU A 11 -4.61 -3.18 18.55
CA GLU A 11 -5.49 -3.96 19.42
C GLU A 11 -6.01 -5.20 18.69
N ALA A 12 -6.40 -5.06 17.41
CA ALA A 12 -6.85 -6.18 16.60
C ALA A 12 -5.75 -7.22 16.42
N LEU A 13 -4.51 -6.77 16.15
CA LEU A 13 -3.36 -7.67 16.03
C LEU A 13 -3.07 -8.42 17.33
N THR A 14 -3.26 -7.78 18.48
CA THR A 14 -3.10 -8.41 19.78
C THR A 14 -4.10 -9.56 19.96
N ILE A 15 -5.33 -9.38 19.49
CA ILE A 15 -6.40 -10.39 19.61
C ILE A 15 -6.23 -11.52 18.61
N THR A 16 -5.97 -11.19 17.34
CA THR A 16 -5.94 -12.16 16.24
C THR A 16 -4.56 -12.74 15.96
N GLY A 17 -3.49 -12.09 16.47
CA GLY A 17 -2.11 -12.43 16.15
C GLY A 17 -1.67 -11.84 14.81
N PRO A 18 -0.47 -12.21 14.33
CA PRO A 18 0.10 -11.66 13.10
C PRO A 18 -0.86 -11.85 11.90
N ASN A 19 -1.13 -10.77 11.19
CA ASN A 19 -2.07 -10.75 10.08
C ASN A 19 -1.59 -9.72 9.06
N ALA A 20 -1.32 -10.18 7.83
CA ALA A 20 -0.80 -9.32 6.76
C ALA A 20 -1.72 -8.13 6.46
N GLY A 21 -3.03 -8.38 6.35
CA GLY A 21 -4.00 -7.33 6.08
C GLY A 21 -4.03 -6.26 7.15
N LEU A 22 -4.00 -6.66 8.41
CA LEU A 22 -3.99 -5.71 9.53
C LEU A 22 -2.70 -4.91 9.58
N TYR A 23 -1.55 -5.53 9.31
CA TYR A 23 -0.30 -4.79 9.21
C TYR A 23 -0.32 -3.80 8.05
N GLY A 24 -0.86 -4.19 6.90
CA GLY A 24 -1.01 -3.31 5.76
C GLY A 24 -1.89 -2.10 6.08
N ASP A 25 -3.02 -2.34 6.74
CA ASP A 25 -3.94 -1.27 7.15
C ASP A 25 -3.29 -0.36 8.19
N LYS A 26 -2.53 -0.93 9.12
CA LYS A 26 -1.77 -0.15 10.11
C LYS A 26 -0.73 0.73 9.43
N ALA A 27 0.03 0.19 8.49
CA ALA A 27 1.04 0.96 7.75
C ALA A 27 0.39 2.15 7.04
N ARG A 28 -0.76 1.93 6.43
CA ARG A 28 -1.51 2.99 5.75
C ARG A 28 -1.96 4.07 6.72
N ALA A 29 -2.51 3.68 7.87
CA ALA A 29 -2.94 4.62 8.90
C ALA A 29 -1.76 5.46 9.43
N LEU A 30 -0.61 4.82 9.67
CA LEU A 30 0.60 5.52 10.11
C LEU A 30 1.12 6.48 9.04
N TYR A 31 1.07 6.07 7.78
CA TYR A 31 1.52 6.90 6.66
C TYR A 31 0.71 8.21 6.59
N TYR A 32 -0.62 8.13 6.71
CA TYR A 32 -1.45 9.31 6.69
C TYR A 32 -1.33 10.13 7.98
N ARG A 33 -1.17 9.46 9.14
CA ARG A 33 -0.90 10.16 10.40
C ARG A 33 0.38 11.02 10.31
N ASP A 34 1.40 10.47 9.65
CA ASP A 34 2.71 11.10 9.54
C ASP A 34 2.82 11.98 8.28
N HIS A 35 1.71 12.55 7.84
CA HIS A 35 1.62 13.47 6.69
C HIS A 35 2.17 12.87 5.41
N ARG A 36 1.86 11.59 5.18
CA ARG A 36 2.27 10.83 3.97
C ARG A 36 3.79 10.70 3.86
N GLN A 37 4.44 10.54 5.01
CA GLN A 37 5.87 10.29 5.06
C GLN A 37 6.14 8.79 5.25
N MET A 38 7.10 8.28 4.51
CA MET A 38 7.52 6.89 4.63
C MET A 38 8.54 6.79 5.77
N THR A 39 8.04 6.90 7.00
CA THR A 39 8.87 6.83 8.19
C THR A 39 9.42 5.42 8.42
N PRO A 40 10.47 5.25 9.24
CA PRO A 40 10.95 3.90 9.60
C PRO A 40 9.86 3.00 10.18
N GLU A 41 8.93 3.56 10.95
CA GLU A 41 7.82 2.80 11.52
C GLU A 41 6.89 2.28 10.42
N VAL A 42 6.57 3.12 9.42
CA VAL A 42 5.75 2.72 8.28
C VAL A 42 6.46 1.61 7.50
N LYS A 43 7.74 1.79 7.20
CA LYS A 43 8.54 0.79 6.47
C LYS A 43 8.56 -0.55 7.19
N LEU A 44 8.82 -0.54 8.49
CA LEU A 44 8.87 -1.77 9.28
C LEU A 44 7.52 -2.49 9.27
N THR A 45 6.43 -1.73 9.39
CA THR A 45 5.08 -2.28 9.38
C THR A 45 4.76 -2.90 8.02
N LEU A 46 5.16 -2.24 6.92
CA LEU A 46 5.01 -2.79 5.57
C LEU A 46 5.83 -4.07 5.40
N GLU A 47 7.06 -4.11 5.90
CA GLU A 47 7.90 -5.30 5.84
C GLU A 47 7.24 -6.49 6.54
N LYS A 48 6.63 -6.26 7.70
CA LYS A 48 5.88 -7.29 8.43
C LYS A 48 4.72 -7.81 7.60
N ALA A 49 3.93 -6.91 7.00
CA ALA A 49 2.80 -7.29 6.15
C ALA A 49 3.27 -8.14 4.98
N LEU A 50 4.28 -7.67 4.25
CA LEU A 50 4.77 -8.33 3.04
C LEU A 50 5.53 -9.62 3.32
N SER A 51 6.13 -9.77 4.51
CA SER A 51 6.75 -11.03 4.90
C SER A 51 5.69 -12.11 5.15
N LEU A 52 4.50 -11.73 5.61
CA LEU A 52 3.39 -12.65 5.82
C LEU A 52 2.64 -12.95 4.53
N ASN A 53 2.49 -11.94 3.67
CA ASN A 53 1.84 -12.10 2.37
C ASN A 53 2.43 -11.09 1.37
N PRO A 54 3.32 -11.54 0.47
CA PRO A 54 3.99 -10.64 -0.49
C PRO A 54 3.05 -9.89 -1.43
N THR A 55 1.83 -10.35 -1.62
CA THR A 55 0.84 -9.72 -2.50
C THR A 55 -0.30 -9.06 -1.74
N GLU A 56 -0.09 -8.77 -0.45
CA GLU A 56 -1.12 -8.14 0.37
C GLU A 56 -1.49 -6.77 -0.23
N ALA A 57 -2.79 -6.60 -0.52
CA ALA A 57 -3.28 -5.48 -1.32
C ALA A 57 -3.04 -4.11 -0.68
N SER A 58 -3.37 -3.94 0.60
CA SER A 58 -3.22 -2.64 1.27
C SER A 58 -1.77 -2.16 1.25
N SER A 59 -0.82 -3.08 1.50
CA SER A 59 0.61 -2.78 1.50
C SER A 59 1.10 -2.38 0.11
N ARG A 60 0.73 -3.15 -0.92
CA ARG A 60 1.12 -2.86 -2.30
C ARG A 60 0.49 -1.56 -2.80
N MET A 61 -0.77 -1.29 -2.43
CA MET A 61 -1.44 -0.04 -2.79
C MET A 61 -0.76 1.16 -2.14
N LEU A 62 -0.33 1.04 -0.88
CA LEU A 62 0.39 2.11 -0.21
C LEU A 62 1.73 2.40 -0.91
N LEU A 63 2.48 1.35 -1.26
CA LEU A 63 3.74 1.51 -1.99
C LEU A 63 3.51 2.16 -3.34
N ALA A 64 2.45 1.78 -4.07
CA ALA A 64 2.11 2.37 -5.36
C ALA A 64 1.74 3.84 -5.22
N GLU A 65 0.91 4.19 -4.23
CA GLU A 65 0.52 5.57 -3.98
C GLU A 65 1.73 6.44 -3.65
N HIS A 66 2.60 5.96 -2.79
CA HIS A 66 3.81 6.68 -2.40
C HIS A 66 4.73 6.89 -3.62
N ALA A 67 4.94 5.84 -4.42
CA ALA A 67 5.75 5.94 -5.63
C ALA A 67 5.15 6.95 -6.62
N PHE A 68 3.84 6.90 -6.83
CA PHE A 68 3.14 7.84 -7.72
C PHE A 68 3.30 9.29 -7.26
N ARG A 69 3.17 9.54 -5.96
CA ARG A 69 3.35 10.87 -5.39
C ARG A 69 4.76 11.40 -5.59
N ASN A 70 5.75 10.52 -5.57
CA ASN A 70 7.15 10.88 -5.81
C ASN A 70 7.53 10.83 -7.29
N LYS A 71 6.55 10.71 -8.17
CA LYS A 71 6.72 10.65 -9.62
C LYS A 71 7.53 9.45 -10.09
N ASP A 72 7.62 8.41 -9.27
CA ASP A 72 8.21 7.14 -9.67
C ASP A 72 7.10 6.26 -10.27
N TYR A 73 6.69 6.63 -11.47
CA TYR A 73 5.55 5.99 -12.13
C TYR A 73 5.81 4.53 -12.47
N ALA A 74 7.04 4.19 -12.82
CA ALA A 74 7.40 2.80 -13.12
C ALA A 74 7.21 1.91 -11.88
N ALA A 75 7.65 2.37 -10.72
CA ALA A 75 7.46 1.63 -9.47
C ALA A 75 5.98 1.52 -9.11
N ALA A 76 5.22 2.60 -9.27
CA ALA A 76 3.77 2.58 -9.00
C ALA A 76 3.07 1.53 -9.86
N ILE A 77 3.37 1.50 -11.15
CA ILE A 77 2.80 0.52 -12.09
C ILE A 77 3.13 -0.90 -11.64
N SER A 78 4.39 -1.15 -11.30
CA SER A 78 4.84 -2.47 -10.85
C SER A 78 4.06 -2.96 -9.62
N GLU A 79 3.85 -2.09 -8.65
CA GLU A 79 3.10 -2.43 -7.44
C GLU A 79 1.63 -2.75 -7.77
N TRP A 80 0.99 -1.93 -8.58
CA TRP A 80 -0.39 -2.17 -9.00
C TRP A 80 -0.53 -3.46 -9.81
N GLU A 81 0.41 -3.74 -10.71
CA GLU A 81 0.39 -4.97 -11.51
C GLU A 81 0.53 -6.21 -10.62
N THR A 82 1.29 -6.13 -9.56
CA THR A 82 1.41 -7.23 -8.59
C THR A 82 0.05 -7.57 -7.98
N ILE A 83 -0.74 -6.55 -7.63
CA ILE A 83 -2.09 -6.73 -7.09
C ILE A 83 -3.00 -7.40 -8.13
N ILE A 84 -2.96 -6.91 -9.37
CA ILE A 84 -3.80 -7.45 -10.46
C ILE A 84 -3.47 -8.91 -10.73
N LYS A 85 -2.18 -9.25 -10.87
CA LYS A 85 -1.75 -10.62 -11.14
C LYS A 85 -2.12 -11.59 -10.03
N ALA A 86 -2.06 -11.15 -8.79
CA ALA A 86 -2.39 -11.97 -7.63
C ALA A 86 -3.90 -12.02 -7.34
N HIS A 87 -4.70 -11.19 -8.01
CA HIS A 87 -6.13 -11.03 -7.73
C HIS A 87 -6.39 -10.76 -6.24
N SER A 88 -5.48 -10.01 -5.60
CA SER A 88 -5.57 -9.74 -4.16
C SER A 88 -6.57 -8.65 -3.79
N ALA A 89 -7.09 -7.91 -4.77
CA ALA A 89 -8.15 -6.91 -4.57
C ALA A 89 -9.09 -6.90 -5.77
N PRO A 90 -9.82 -8.00 -6.03
CA PRO A 90 -10.65 -8.12 -7.23
C PRO A 90 -11.71 -7.02 -7.36
N GLU A 91 -12.24 -6.54 -6.24
CA GLU A 91 -13.25 -5.47 -6.23
C GLU A 91 -12.68 -4.11 -6.65
N ARG A 92 -11.36 -3.98 -6.70
CA ARG A 92 -10.67 -2.74 -7.05
C ARG A 92 -9.94 -2.81 -8.38
N GLU A 93 -10.00 -3.93 -9.08
CA GLU A 93 -9.22 -4.12 -10.32
C GLU A 93 -9.50 -3.04 -11.36
N ALA A 94 -10.76 -2.67 -11.56
CA ALA A 94 -11.10 -1.62 -12.54
C ALA A 94 -10.44 -0.28 -12.17
N ALA A 95 -10.48 0.11 -10.91
CA ALA A 95 -9.86 1.36 -10.45
C ALA A 95 -8.33 1.28 -10.58
N ILE A 96 -7.74 0.13 -10.25
CA ILE A 96 -6.30 -0.08 -10.36
C ILE A 96 -5.86 -0.03 -11.82
N GLN A 97 -6.64 -0.62 -12.73
CA GLN A 97 -6.33 -0.55 -14.17
C GLN A 97 -6.34 0.90 -14.68
N ARG A 98 -7.27 1.72 -14.20
CA ARG A 98 -7.29 3.15 -14.56
C ARG A 98 -6.07 3.87 -14.00
N ALA A 99 -5.66 3.54 -12.79
CA ALA A 99 -4.47 4.13 -12.18
C ALA A 99 -3.20 3.75 -12.96
N ILE A 100 -3.09 2.50 -13.38
CA ILE A 100 -1.98 2.02 -14.21
C ILE A 100 -1.94 2.79 -15.54
N ALA A 101 -3.08 2.93 -16.20
CA ALA A 101 -3.16 3.67 -17.48
C ALA A 101 -2.71 5.12 -17.30
N ASN A 102 -3.17 5.78 -16.24
CA ASN A 102 -2.78 7.15 -15.93
C ASN A 102 -1.26 7.25 -15.66
N ALA A 103 -0.71 6.32 -14.91
CA ALA A 103 0.72 6.29 -14.60
C ALA A 103 1.56 6.06 -15.86
N ARG A 104 1.11 5.18 -16.75
CA ARG A 104 1.78 4.94 -18.04
C ARG A 104 1.82 6.20 -18.89
N GLU A 105 0.71 6.94 -18.93
CA GLU A 105 0.64 8.20 -19.66
C GLU A 105 1.62 9.22 -19.09
N LYS A 106 1.66 9.36 -17.77
CA LYS A 106 2.61 10.28 -17.12
C LYS A 106 4.06 9.86 -17.34
N LEU A 107 4.34 8.57 -17.32
CA LEU A 107 5.67 8.04 -17.57
C LEU A 107 6.12 8.38 -19.00
N ALA A 108 5.24 8.25 -19.99
CA ALA A 108 5.51 8.60 -21.36
C ALA A 108 5.80 10.10 -21.53
N GLN A 109 5.07 10.94 -20.80
CA GLN A 109 5.26 12.40 -20.84
C GLN A 109 6.56 12.85 -20.18
N SER A 110 7.10 12.07 -19.26
CA SER A 110 8.29 12.43 -18.50
C SER A 110 9.60 12.12 -19.22
N LYS A 111 9.55 11.48 -20.39
CA LYS A 111 10.73 11.13 -21.19
C LYS A 111 11.21 12.27 -22.08
#